data_ff0661a7c523a223585099234cf6236a
#
_entry.id   ff0661a7c523a223585099234cf6236a
#
_cell.length_a   1.000
_cell.length_b   1.000
_cell.length_c   1.000
_cell.angle_alpha   90.00
_cell.angle_beta   90.00
_cell.angle_gamma   90.00
#
_symmetry.space_group_name_H-M   'P 1'
#
loop_
_entity.id
_entity.type
_entity.pdbx_description
1 polymer ?
#
loop_
_entity_poly.entity_id
_entity_poly.type
_entity_poly.pdbx_seq_one_letter_code
_entity_poly.pdbx_strand_id
1 'polypeptide(L)'
;MESRAERPGVFAMSESRREGSLEAPTRHPLDWRSEEFYDDKALFEELERVFDICHGCRRCFNLCHSFPTLFDLVDESDTMEVDGVAKKDYWQVVDHCYLCDMCYMSKCPYVPPHEWDVDFPHLMLRAKAARFRKEGASTRDKILSATDKVCLLYTSPSPRDF
;
A
#
# COMPACT_ATOMS: atom_id res chain seq x y z
N MET A 1 -31.61 -42.76 34.96
CA MET A 1 -31.33 -42.57 33.53
C MET A 1 -32.06 -41.29 33.11
N GLU A 2 -31.37 -40.13 33.23
CA GLU A 2 -31.93 -38.83 32.86
C GLU A 2 -31.39 -38.46 31.50
N SER A 3 -32.31 -38.26 30.57
CA SER A 3 -32.04 -37.83 29.20
C SER A 3 -31.65 -36.35 29.21
N ARG A 4 -30.41 -36.11 28.85
CA ARG A 4 -29.85 -34.75 28.65
C ARG A 4 -30.48 -34.15 27.39
N ALA A 5 -31.40 -33.20 27.59
CA ALA A 5 -31.99 -32.43 26.50
C ALA A 5 -30.91 -31.64 25.75
N GLU A 6 -30.76 -31.89 24.46
CA GLU A 6 -29.95 -31.11 23.52
C GLU A 6 -30.53 -29.70 23.40
N ARG A 7 -29.71 -28.69 23.69
CA ARG A 7 -30.06 -27.30 23.45
C ARG A 7 -30.07 -27.04 21.93
N PRO A 8 -31.12 -26.38 21.38
CA PRO A 8 -31.17 -26.07 19.96
C PRO A 8 -30.06 -25.10 19.59
N GLY A 9 -29.47 -25.34 18.42
CA GLY A 9 -28.27 -24.76 17.91
C GLY A 9 -28.18 -23.23 18.01
N VAL A 10 -27.03 -22.80 18.51
CA VAL A 10 -26.51 -21.48 18.29
C VAL A 10 -26.41 -21.30 16.77
N PHE A 11 -27.19 -20.39 16.21
CA PHE A 11 -27.06 -19.98 14.82
C PHE A 11 -25.59 -19.63 14.57
N ALA A 12 -24.89 -20.43 13.81
CA ALA A 12 -23.60 -20.08 13.26
C ALA A 12 -23.84 -18.87 12.35
N MET A 13 -23.62 -17.68 12.86
CA MET A 13 -23.58 -16.46 12.05
C MET A 13 -22.43 -16.65 11.07
N SER A 14 -22.79 -16.74 9.80
CA SER A 14 -21.85 -16.80 8.69
C SER A 14 -20.75 -15.75 8.90
N GLU A 15 -19.49 -16.18 8.97
CA GLU A 15 -18.31 -15.31 9.13
C GLU A 15 -18.14 -14.31 7.97
N SER A 16 -18.90 -14.47 6.90
CA SER A 16 -18.84 -13.64 5.68
C SER A 16 -19.39 -12.19 5.83
N ARG A 17 -19.78 -11.74 7.03
CA ARG A 17 -20.35 -10.40 7.26
C ARG A 17 -19.56 -9.54 8.24
N ARG A 18 -18.37 -9.91 8.63
CA ARG A 18 -17.53 -9.03 9.44
C ARG A 18 -16.81 -8.05 8.54
N GLU A 19 -17.12 -6.77 8.71
CA GLU A 19 -16.40 -5.67 8.11
C GLU A 19 -14.98 -5.62 8.69
N GLY A 20 -14.01 -6.13 7.95
CA GLY A 20 -12.62 -6.22 8.35
C GLY A 20 -12.25 -7.49 9.14
N SER A 21 -10.97 -7.64 9.47
CA SER A 21 -10.42 -8.72 10.27
C SER A 21 -9.70 -8.18 11.50
N LEU A 22 -9.80 -8.92 12.62
CA LEU A 22 -9.07 -8.68 13.86
C LEU A 22 -7.86 -9.62 14.00
N GLU A 23 -7.64 -10.48 13.02
CA GLU A 23 -6.52 -11.40 13.01
C GLU A 23 -5.20 -10.66 12.77
N ALA A 24 -4.09 -11.27 13.21
CA ALA A 24 -2.78 -10.72 12.93
C ALA A 24 -2.52 -10.70 11.42
N PRO A 25 -2.02 -9.59 10.85
CA PRO A 25 -1.75 -9.50 9.43
C PRO A 25 -0.77 -10.57 8.97
N THR A 26 -1.09 -11.22 7.85
CA THR A 26 -0.22 -12.20 7.19
C THR A 26 0.23 -11.62 5.86
N ARG A 27 1.52 -11.28 5.75
CA ARG A 27 2.03 -10.63 4.54
C ARG A 27 2.54 -11.64 3.53
N HIS A 28 2.10 -11.49 2.29
CA HIS A 28 2.59 -12.27 1.17
C HIS A 28 3.93 -11.72 0.64
N PRO A 29 4.90 -12.59 0.28
CA PRO A 29 6.15 -12.13 -0.31
C PRO A 29 5.91 -11.52 -1.70
N LEU A 30 6.67 -10.47 -2.04
CA LEU A 30 6.64 -9.89 -3.39
C LEU A 30 7.45 -10.74 -4.36
N ASP A 31 6.84 -11.13 -5.47
CA ASP A 31 7.54 -11.80 -6.57
C ASP A 31 8.18 -10.80 -7.54
N TRP A 32 9.10 -10.00 -7.02
CA TRP A 32 9.81 -8.95 -7.77
C TRP A 32 10.69 -9.45 -8.92
N ARG A 33 10.88 -10.77 -9.03
CA ARG A 33 11.66 -11.40 -10.11
C ARG A 33 10.80 -11.77 -11.31
N SER A 34 9.48 -11.87 -11.14
CA SER A 34 8.57 -12.18 -12.24
C SER A 34 8.41 -10.97 -13.17
N GLU A 35 8.19 -11.23 -14.46
CA GLU A 35 7.85 -10.16 -15.40
C GLU A 35 6.46 -9.58 -15.15
N GLU A 36 5.54 -10.38 -14.60
CA GLU A 36 4.18 -9.94 -14.22
C GLU A 36 4.18 -8.87 -13.14
N PHE A 37 5.21 -8.87 -12.26
CA PHE A 37 5.38 -7.83 -11.25
C PHE A 37 5.52 -6.44 -11.87
N TYR A 38 6.11 -6.36 -13.07
CA TYR A 38 6.39 -5.11 -13.79
C TYR A 38 5.39 -4.83 -14.91
N ASP A 39 4.38 -5.68 -15.10
CA ASP A 39 3.35 -5.45 -16.10
C ASP A 39 2.48 -4.25 -15.71
N ASP A 40 2.43 -3.24 -16.60
CA ASP A 40 1.70 -2.01 -16.34
C ASP A 40 0.20 -2.24 -16.22
N LYS A 41 -0.33 -3.08 -17.09
CA LYS A 41 -1.77 -3.30 -17.12
C LYS A 41 -2.23 -3.90 -15.80
N ALA A 42 -1.57 -4.98 -15.37
CA ALA A 42 -1.85 -5.63 -14.09
C ALA A 42 -1.58 -4.70 -12.89
N LEU A 43 -0.57 -3.84 -12.99
CA LEU A 43 -0.29 -2.84 -11.95
C LEU A 43 -1.41 -1.81 -11.82
N PHE A 44 -1.87 -1.24 -12.93
CA PHE A 44 -2.92 -0.22 -12.91
C PHE A 44 -4.29 -0.81 -12.54
N GLU A 45 -4.60 -2.02 -12.94
CA GLU A 45 -5.81 -2.73 -12.51
C GLU A 45 -5.81 -2.93 -10.98
N GLU A 46 -4.67 -3.31 -10.41
CA GLU A 46 -4.54 -3.49 -8.97
C GLU A 46 -4.54 -2.15 -8.20
N LEU A 47 -3.93 -1.10 -8.74
CA LEU A 47 -4.01 0.24 -8.18
C LEU A 47 -5.46 0.73 -8.12
N GLU A 48 -6.21 0.58 -9.20
CA GLU A 48 -7.62 0.97 -9.29
C GLU A 48 -8.46 0.21 -8.27
N ARG A 49 -8.30 -1.13 -8.18
CA ARG A 49 -8.99 -1.97 -7.19
C ARG A 49 -8.72 -1.53 -5.76
N VAL A 50 -7.45 -1.33 -5.40
CA VAL A 50 -7.07 -0.96 -4.03
C VAL A 50 -7.48 0.48 -3.71
N PHE A 51 -7.37 1.39 -4.66
CA PHE A 51 -7.79 2.79 -4.47
C PHE A 51 -9.29 2.90 -4.26
N ASP A 52 -10.10 2.10 -4.94
CA ASP A 52 -11.54 2.02 -4.76
C ASP A 52 -11.90 1.57 -3.33
N ILE A 53 -11.27 0.49 -2.85
CA ILE A 53 -11.45 0.03 -1.47
C ILE A 53 -11.02 1.12 -0.46
N CYS A 54 -9.89 1.77 -0.69
CA CYS A 54 -9.38 2.80 0.20
C CYS A 54 -10.28 4.05 0.21
N HIS A 55 -10.79 4.46 -0.96
CA HIS A 55 -11.74 5.56 -1.09
C HIS A 55 -13.05 5.27 -0.34
N GLY A 56 -13.62 4.08 -0.51
CA GLY A 56 -14.82 3.67 0.21
C GLY A 56 -14.64 3.60 1.72
N CYS A 57 -13.45 3.24 2.20
CA CYS A 57 -13.15 3.07 3.63
C CYS A 57 -12.71 4.37 4.33
N ARG A 58 -11.86 5.17 3.74
CA ARG A 58 -11.28 6.45 4.21
C ARG A 58 -10.65 6.45 5.62
N ARG A 59 -10.45 5.30 6.26
CA ARG A 59 -9.88 5.21 7.63
C ARG A 59 -8.49 5.82 7.77
N CYS A 60 -7.69 5.79 6.70
CA CYS A 60 -6.30 6.21 6.71
C CYS A 60 -6.09 7.69 6.40
N PHE A 61 -7.17 8.48 6.33
CA PHE A 61 -7.14 9.90 5.98
C PHE A 61 -6.05 10.70 6.71
N ASN A 62 -5.82 10.42 7.99
CA ASN A 62 -4.91 11.18 8.84
C ASN A 62 -3.52 10.53 9.01
N LEU A 63 -3.19 9.45 8.29
CA LEU A 63 -1.91 8.76 8.48
C LEU A 63 -0.75 9.41 7.72
N CYS A 64 -0.98 9.80 6.48
CA CYS A 64 0.06 10.38 5.61
C CYS A 64 -0.58 11.17 4.48
N HIS A 65 0.23 11.82 3.63
CA HIS A 65 -0.28 12.61 2.51
C HIS A 65 -0.85 11.79 1.35
N SER A 66 -0.50 10.51 1.23
CA SER A 66 -0.95 9.65 0.13
C SER A 66 -2.47 9.49 0.09
N PHE A 67 -3.11 9.29 1.26
CA PHE A 67 -4.55 9.10 1.33
C PHE A 67 -5.37 10.35 1.09
N PRO A 68 -5.11 11.51 1.72
CA PRO A 68 -5.77 12.75 1.34
C PRO A 68 -5.65 13.05 -0.15
N THR A 69 -4.46 12.90 -0.74
CA THR A 69 -4.27 13.08 -2.19
C THR A 69 -5.17 12.15 -3.01
N LEU A 70 -5.28 10.87 -2.63
CA LEU A 70 -6.20 9.95 -3.29
C LEU A 70 -7.65 10.43 -3.20
N PHE A 71 -8.08 10.82 -2.00
CA PHE A 71 -9.47 11.20 -1.76
C PHE A 71 -9.82 12.52 -2.46
N ASP A 72 -8.92 13.49 -2.47
CA ASP A 72 -9.10 14.75 -3.18
C ASP A 72 -9.20 14.52 -4.70
N LEU A 73 -8.32 13.67 -5.28
CA LEU A 73 -8.37 13.32 -6.69
C LEU A 73 -9.70 12.64 -7.08
N VAL A 74 -10.25 11.79 -6.22
CA VAL A 74 -11.54 11.14 -6.47
C VAL A 74 -12.68 12.12 -6.28
N ASP A 75 -12.70 12.88 -5.18
CA ASP A 75 -13.75 13.84 -4.88
C ASP A 75 -13.83 15.00 -5.91
N GLU A 76 -12.70 15.32 -6.57
CA GLU A 76 -12.62 16.31 -7.65
C GLU A 76 -12.91 15.73 -9.05
N SER A 77 -13.02 14.40 -9.18
CA SER A 77 -13.32 13.75 -10.46
C SER A 77 -14.79 13.95 -10.87
N ASP A 78 -15.06 13.90 -12.17
CA ASP A 78 -16.42 14.09 -12.71
C ASP A 78 -17.40 13.02 -12.24
N THR A 79 -16.93 11.80 -11.98
CA THR A 79 -17.75 10.67 -11.53
C THR A 79 -17.80 10.57 -10.00
N MET A 80 -16.91 11.25 -9.27
CA MET A 80 -16.69 11.08 -7.83
C MET A 80 -16.30 9.63 -7.46
N GLU A 81 -15.72 8.91 -8.41
CA GLU A 81 -15.25 7.53 -8.31
C GLU A 81 -13.84 7.42 -8.86
N VAL A 82 -13.15 6.32 -8.54
CA VAL A 82 -11.75 6.11 -8.95
C VAL A 82 -11.59 6.01 -10.47
N ASP A 83 -12.60 5.53 -11.17
CA ASP A 83 -12.63 5.44 -12.64
C ASP A 83 -12.60 6.82 -13.34
N GLY A 84 -13.07 7.87 -12.66
CA GLY A 84 -12.99 9.25 -13.14
C GLY A 84 -11.61 9.88 -13.03
N VAL A 85 -10.70 9.29 -12.27
CA VAL A 85 -9.35 9.82 -12.08
C VAL A 85 -8.43 9.36 -13.21
N ALA A 86 -7.73 10.31 -13.82
CA ALA A 86 -6.77 9.96 -14.87
C ALA A 86 -5.61 9.13 -14.32
N LYS A 87 -5.25 8.02 -14.98
CA LYS A 87 -4.20 7.08 -14.53
C LYS A 87 -2.83 7.76 -14.29
N LYS A 88 -2.54 8.86 -14.98
CA LYS A 88 -1.34 9.66 -14.74
C LYS A 88 -1.30 10.29 -13.36
N ASP A 89 -2.47 10.60 -12.78
CA ASP A 89 -2.58 11.27 -11.49
C ASP A 89 -2.43 10.29 -10.30
N TYR A 90 -2.57 8.98 -10.55
CA TYR A 90 -2.25 7.92 -9.56
C TYR A 90 -0.80 8.02 -9.04
N TRP A 91 0.11 8.52 -9.88
CA TRP A 91 1.50 8.73 -9.47
C TRP A 91 1.68 9.75 -8.35
N GLN A 92 0.76 10.70 -8.20
CA GLN A 92 0.79 11.64 -7.08
C GLN A 92 0.56 10.89 -5.75
N VAL A 93 -0.37 9.95 -5.75
CA VAL A 93 -0.66 9.07 -4.59
C VAL A 93 0.55 8.19 -4.28
N VAL A 94 1.14 7.58 -5.31
CA VAL A 94 2.33 6.72 -5.19
C VAL A 94 3.53 7.51 -4.64
N ASP A 95 3.75 8.74 -5.12
CA ASP A 95 4.88 9.56 -4.70
C ASP A 95 4.77 10.02 -3.24
N HIS A 96 3.57 10.29 -2.76
CA HIS A 96 3.32 10.65 -1.37
C HIS A 96 3.42 9.49 -0.39
N CYS A 97 3.53 8.24 -0.85
CA CYS A 97 3.71 7.08 0.02
C CYS A 97 5.19 6.91 0.41
N TYR A 98 5.46 6.94 1.72
CA TYR A 98 6.80 6.77 2.30
C TYR A 98 7.16 5.31 2.63
N LEU A 99 6.30 4.35 2.28
CA LEU A 99 6.51 2.91 2.57
C LEU A 99 6.73 2.60 4.06
N CYS A 100 6.07 3.34 4.94
CA CYS A 100 6.24 3.22 6.40
C CYS A 100 5.42 2.11 7.05
N ASP A 101 4.59 1.40 6.29
CA ASP A 101 3.72 0.30 6.72
C ASP A 101 2.65 0.66 7.79
N MET A 102 2.53 1.90 8.21
CA MET A 102 1.57 2.32 9.24
C MET A 102 0.12 1.97 8.89
N CYS A 103 -0.28 2.15 7.62
CA CYS A 103 -1.63 1.82 7.16
C CYS A 103 -1.88 0.31 7.23
N TYR A 104 -0.87 -0.51 6.91
CA TYR A 104 -0.97 -1.96 6.94
C TYR A 104 -1.04 -2.50 8.38
N MET A 105 -0.11 -2.07 9.24
CA MET A 105 0.07 -2.64 10.57
C MET A 105 -0.95 -2.17 11.60
N SER A 106 -1.50 -0.98 11.49
CA SER A 106 -2.29 -0.38 12.57
C SER A 106 -3.70 0.06 12.20
N LYS A 107 -4.04 0.17 10.93
CA LYS A 107 -5.29 0.80 10.52
C LYS A 107 -6.16 -0.01 9.56
N CYS A 108 -5.58 -0.73 8.61
CA CYS A 108 -6.35 -1.39 7.56
C CYS A 108 -7.00 -2.68 8.07
N PRO A 109 -8.35 -2.79 8.05
CA PRO A 109 -9.05 -4.01 8.42
C PRO A 109 -9.10 -5.04 7.27
N TYR A 110 -8.64 -4.67 6.08
CA TYR A 110 -8.75 -5.45 4.85
C TYR A 110 -7.42 -6.09 4.42
N VAL A 111 -6.42 -6.05 5.31
CA VAL A 111 -5.15 -6.75 5.07
C VAL A 111 -5.33 -8.27 5.14
N PRO A 112 -4.46 -9.06 4.48
CA PRO A 112 -4.50 -10.51 4.61
C PRO A 112 -4.49 -10.94 6.10
N PRO A 113 -5.30 -11.91 6.51
CA PRO A 113 -6.03 -12.91 5.70
C PRO A 113 -7.45 -12.50 5.24
N HIS A 114 -7.77 -11.21 5.22
CA HIS A 114 -9.07 -10.75 4.69
C HIS A 114 -9.20 -11.06 3.20
N GLU A 115 -10.41 -11.38 2.73
CA GLU A 115 -10.69 -11.76 1.33
C GLU A 115 -10.31 -10.69 0.29
N TRP A 116 -10.27 -9.41 0.70
CA TRP A 116 -9.88 -8.30 -0.18
C TRP A 116 -8.38 -8.14 -0.32
N ASP A 117 -7.58 -8.80 0.48
CA ASP A 117 -6.12 -8.90 0.37
C ASP A 117 -5.43 -7.56 0.05
N VAL A 118 -5.74 -6.52 0.85
CA VAL A 118 -5.21 -5.17 0.61
C VAL A 118 -3.83 -5.03 1.25
N ASP A 119 -2.79 -4.91 0.44
CA ASP A 119 -1.45 -4.51 0.87
C ASP A 119 -1.02 -3.22 0.15
N PHE A 120 -1.51 -2.08 0.64
CA PHE A 120 -1.23 -0.77 0.07
C PHE A 120 0.28 -0.45 0.00
N PRO A 121 1.10 -0.65 1.05
CA PRO A 121 2.54 -0.38 0.98
C PRO A 121 3.29 -1.21 -0.05
N HIS A 122 2.98 -2.51 -0.15
CA HIS A 122 3.59 -3.38 -1.16
C HIS A 122 3.18 -3.00 -2.59
N LEU A 123 1.92 -2.58 -2.78
CA LEU A 123 1.46 -2.07 -4.07
C LEU A 123 2.18 -0.78 -4.45
N MET A 124 2.38 0.15 -3.50
CA MET A 124 3.16 1.38 -3.74
C MET A 124 4.62 1.06 -4.04
N LEU A 125 5.20 0.09 -3.35
CA LEU A 125 6.56 -0.39 -3.64
C LEU A 125 6.66 -0.97 -5.05
N ARG A 126 5.70 -1.82 -5.45
CA ARG A 126 5.59 -2.36 -6.81
C ARG A 126 5.53 -1.26 -7.85
N ALA A 127 4.67 -0.26 -7.65
CA ALA A 127 4.53 0.88 -8.55
C ALA A 127 5.84 1.67 -8.68
N LYS A 128 6.49 2.00 -7.57
CA LYS A 128 7.80 2.68 -7.56
C LYS A 128 8.88 1.86 -8.26
N ALA A 129 8.92 0.55 -8.04
CA ALA A 129 9.89 -0.35 -8.67
C ALA A 129 9.66 -0.47 -10.19
N ALA A 130 8.41 -0.57 -10.64
CA ALA A 130 8.05 -0.60 -12.06
C ALA A 130 8.45 0.70 -12.77
N ARG A 131 8.17 1.85 -12.18
CA ARG A 131 8.60 3.14 -12.71
C ARG A 131 10.13 3.26 -12.74
N PHE A 132 10.81 2.87 -11.67
CA PHE A 132 12.27 2.87 -11.62
C PHE A 132 12.91 1.98 -12.70
N ARG A 133 12.34 0.81 -12.96
CA ARG A 133 12.83 -0.10 -14.03
C ARG A 133 12.73 0.54 -15.41
N LYS A 134 11.74 1.40 -15.66
CA LYS A 134 11.52 2.07 -16.94
C LYS A 134 12.32 3.34 -17.13
N GLU A 135 12.26 4.21 -16.13
CA GLU A 135 12.76 5.59 -16.21
C GLU A 135 14.14 5.74 -15.55
N GLY A 136 14.49 4.80 -14.67
CA GLY A 136 15.66 4.89 -13.81
C GLY A 136 15.50 5.95 -12.72
N ALA A 137 16.60 6.34 -12.09
CA ALA A 137 16.61 7.40 -11.10
C ALA A 137 17.15 8.70 -11.67
N SER A 138 16.62 9.83 -11.20
CA SER A 138 17.15 11.15 -11.52
C SER A 138 18.61 11.30 -11.03
N THR A 139 19.36 12.23 -11.61
CA THR A 139 20.73 12.50 -11.16
C THR A 139 20.78 12.91 -9.69
N ARG A 140 19.80 13.70 -9.24
CA ARG A 140 19.66 14.08 -7.84
C ARG A 140 19.50 12.85 -6.94
N ASP A 141 18.60 11.94 -7.29
CA ASP A 141 18.32 10.75 -6.50
C ASP A 141 19.52 9.81 -6.47
N LYS A 142 20.24 9.67 -7.58
CA LYS A 142 21.50 8.91 -7.66
C LYS A 142 22.58 9.47 -6.72
N ILE A 143 22.69 10.79 -6.63
CA ILE A 143 23.65 11.43 -5.72
C ILE A 143 23.23 11.23 -4.28
N LEU A 144 21.95 11.47 -3.94
CA LEU A 144 21.45 11.36 -2.58
C LEU A 144 21.43 9.91 -2.07
N SER A 145 21.23 8.93 -2.94
CA SER A 145 21.24 7.50 -2.59
C SER A 145 22.64 6.88 -2.53
N ALA A 146 23.67 7.57 -3.07
CA ALA A 146 25.06 7.11 -3.03
C ALA A 146 25.68 7.39 -1.64
N THR A 147 25.08 6.79 -0.60
CA THR A 147 25.47 7.05 0.80
C THR A 147 26.91 6.72 1.11
N ASP A 148 27.48 5.71 0.47
CA ASP A 148 28.90 5.34 0.56
C ASP A 148 29.81 6.50 0.13
N LYS A 149 29.52 7.17 -0.99
CA LYS A 149 30.29 8.30 -1.50
C LYS A 149 30.06 9.56 -0.68
N VAL A 150 28.81 9.85 -0.33
CA VAL A 150 28.45 11.02 0.47
C VAL A 150 29.02 10.90 1.89
N CYS A 151 28.94 9.72 2.49
CA CYS A 151 29.51 9.45 3.81
C CYS A 151 31.04 9.68 3.84
N LEU A 152 31.76 9.25 2.80
CA LEU A 152 33.19 9.48 2.70
C LEU A 152 33.57 10.96 2.63
N LEU A 153 32.72 11.82 2.06
CA LEU A 153 32.94 13.28 2.06
C LEU A 153 32.82 13.89 3.48
N TYR A 154 31.93 13.35 4.32
CA TYR A 154 31.73 13.83 5.68
C TYR A 154 32.67 13.18 6.71
N THR A 155 33.11 11.95 6.48
CA THR A 155 33.98 11.19 7.38
C THR A 155 35.44 11.23 7.01
N SER A 156 35.78 11.87 5.87
CA SER A 156 37.20 12.12 5.54
C SER A 156 37.84 12.96 6.65
N PRO A 157 38.96 12.52 7.23
CA PRO A 157 39.60 13.24 8.31
C PRO A 157 39.93 14.67 7.86
N SER A 158 39.51 15.62 8.67
CA SER A 158 39.83 17.03 8.48
C SER A 158 41.35 17.24 8.51
N PRO A 159 41.93 18.16 7.72
CA PRO A 159 43.32 18.54 7.88
C PRO A 159 43.71 18.99 9.28
N ARG A 160 42.75 19.18 10.18
CA ARG A 160 42.96 19.54 11.58
C ARG A 160 43.13 18.32 12.49
N ASP A 161 42.91 17.12 11.98
CA ASP A 161 42.98 15.87 12.74
C ASP A 161 44.37 15.22 12.61
N PHE A 162 45.33 15.91 11.99
CA PHE A 162 46.74 15.51 11.84
C PHE A 162 47.67 16.51 12.53
#